data_0320624520758319119ffc7a0ccf085a
#
_entry.id   0320624520758319119ffc7a0ccf085a
#
_cell.length_a   1.000
_cell.length_b   1.000
_cell.length_c   1.000
_cell.angle_alpha   90.00
_cell.angle_beta   90.00
_cell.angle_gamma   90.00
#
_symmetry.space_group_name_H-M   'P 1'
#
loop_
_entity.id
_entity.type
_entity.pdbx_description
1 polymer ?
#
loop_
_entity_poly.entity_id
_entity_poly.type
_entity_poly.pdbx_seq_one_letter_code
_entity_poly.pdbx_strand_id
1 'polypeptide(L)'
;MTVRTPDPNIPDPNSGWLSDVELAQIRQRLPLLYVEAVPVRVDGVGRVKDIGVLLRATATGQMTRMLVSGRVMYGETLRDALFRHLEKDLGPMAFPQLPASPTPFSVAEYFPFPGASPFTDERQHAVSLAYVVPVTGTCDPRQDALEITWMTPEEAASDAVSADMEGGRDALLRAALASVGVLP
;
A
#
# COMPACT_ATOMS: atom_id res chain seq x y z
N MET A 1 13.08 35.35 20.25
CA MET A 1 11.97 34.51 19.82
C MET A 1 11.90 33.33 20.77
N THR A 2 10.91 33.29 21.65
CA THR A 2 10.75 32.21 22.64
C THR A 2 10.09 31.03 21.90
N VAL A 3 10.83 29.95 21.73
CA VAL A 3 10.27 28.69 21.19
C VAL A 3 9.29 28.18 22.25
N ARG A 4 8.02 28.21 21.89
CA ARG A 4 6.95 27.69 22.77
C ARG A 4 7.10 26.17 22.79
N THR A 5 7.46 25.62 23.94
CA THR A 5 7.48 24.16 24.14
C THR A 5 6.05 23.65 23.97
N PRO A 6 5.78 22.66 23.10
CA PRO A 6 4.43 22.10 22.95
C PRO A 6 3.94 21.56 24.29
N ASP A 7 2.68 21.82 24.63
CA ASP A 7 2.03 21.20 25.79
C ASP A 7 1.89 19.69 25.51
N PRO A 8 2.48 18.81 26.32
CA PRO A 8 2.41 17.38 26.09
C PRO A 8 1.00 16.78 26.18
N ASN A 9 0.04 17.53 26.70
CA ASN A 9 -1.36 17.11 26.82
C ASN A 9 -2.25 17.56 25.65
N ILE A 10 -1.73 18.38 24.76
CA ILE A 10 -2.46 18.79 23.54
C ILE A 10 -1.89 18.02 22.37
N PRO A 11 -2.65 17.09 21.76
CA PRO A 11 -2.18 16.38 20.57
C PRO A 11 -1.84 17.39 19.48
N ASP A 12 -0.63 17.34 18.94
CA ASP A 12 -0.27 18.08 17.74
C ASP A 12 -1.14 17.60 16.58
N PRO A 13 -1.98 18.44 15.97
CA PRO A 13 -2.82 18.03 14.85
C PRO A 13 -2.01 17.59 13.63
N ASN A 14 -0.71 17.93 13.57
CA ASN A 14 0.20 17.53 12.52
C ASN A 14 1.21 16.45 12.95
N SER A 15 1.03 15.82 14.10
CA SER A 15 1.99 14.85 14.67
C SER A 15 2.31 13.67 13.74
N GLY A 16 1.41 13.33 12.81
CA GLY A 16 1.62 12.29 11.80
C GLY A 16 2.40 12.77 10.55
N TRP A 17 2.52 14.07 10.33
CA TRP A 17 3.20 14.65 9.18
C TRP A 17 4.65 14.99 9.52
N LEU A 18 5.55 14.37 8.78
CA LEU A 18 6.98 14.60 8.89
C LEU A 18 7.44 15.42 7.68
N SER A 19 8.33 16.37 7.90
CA SER A 19 9.08 16.99 6.82
C SER A 19 10.00 15.94 6.15
N ASP A 20 10.47 16.21 4.95
CA ASP A 20 11.38 15.31 4.23
C ASP A 20 12.67 15.05 5.02
N VAL A 21 13.17 16.05 5.76
CA VAL A 21 14.37 15.93 6.60
C VAL A 21 14.11 15.00 7.79
N GLU A 22 13.00 15.18 8.50
CA GLU A 22 12.61 14.30 9.62
C GLU A 22 12.37 12.88 9.15
N LEU A 23 11.68 12.70 8.03
CA LEU A 23 11.42 11.38 7.46
C LEU A 23 12.73 10.69 7.06
N ALA A 24 13.68 11.41 6.46
CA ALA A 24 14.99 10.87 6.12
C ALA A 24 15.78 10.42 7.36
N GLN A 25 15.72 11.18 8.46
CA GLN A 25 16.36 10.82 9.73
C GLN A 25 15.72 9.58 10.37
N ILE A 26 14.39 9.49 10.36
CA ILE A 26 13.65 8.37 10.94
C ILE A 26 13.92 7.09 10.13
N ARG A 27 13.95 7.16 8.80
CA ARG A 27 14.28 6.02 7.92
C ARG A 27 15.60 5.33 8.23
N GLN A 28 16.57 6.08 8.77
CA GLN A 28 17.89 5.56 9.15
C GLN A 28 17.93 4.93 10.54
N ARG A 29 16.87 5.08 11.35
CA ARG A 29 16.90 4.72 12.76
C ARG A 29 15.82 3.76 13.19
N LEU A 30 14.68 3.78 12.52
CA LEU A 30 13.49 3.01 12.90
C LEU A 30 12.87 2.35 11.67
N PRO A 31 12.36 1.11 11.80
CA PRO A 31 11.47 0.56 10.80
C PRO A 31 10.16 1.37 10.75
N LEU A 32 9.69 1.65 9.56
CA LEU A 32 8.44 2.38 9.36
C LEU A 32 7.28 1.41 9.15
N LEU A 33 6.14 1.71 9.79
CA LEU A 33 4.92 0.94 9.59
C LEU A 33 4.19 1.42 8.34
N TYR A 34 3.88 0.46 7.46
CA TYR A 34 3.13 0.67 6.23
C TYR A 34 1.88 -0.22 6.18
N VAL A 35 0.93 0.17 5.37
CA VAL A 35 -0.14 -0.69 4.88
C VAL A 35 0.00 -0.83 3.37
N GLU A 36 -0.28 -2.03 2.88
CA GLU A 36 -0.41 -2.32 1.45
C GLU A 36 -1.78 -2.95 1.20
N ALA A 37 -2.42 -2.58 0.10
CA ALA A 37 -3.70 -3.13 -0.27
C ALA A 37 -3.70 -3.61 -1.72
N VAL A 38 -4.29 -4.79 -1.92
CA VAL A 38 -4.66 -5.31 -3.23
C VAL A 38 -6.15 -5.05 -3.40
N PRO A 39 -6.54 -4.03 -4.18
CA PRO A 39 -7.95 -3.77 -4.47
C PRO A 39 -8.50 -4.89 -5.35
N VAL A 40 -9.70 -5.37 -5.01
CA VAL A 40 -10.37 -6.43 -5.77
C VAL A 40 -11.80 -6.04 -6.10
N ARG A 41 -12.32 -6.56 -7.20
CA ARG A 41 -13.75 -6.58 -7.48
C ARG A 41 -14.29 -7.97 -7.22
N VAL A 42 -15.48 -8.03 -6.63
CA VAL A 42 -16.16 -9.29 -6.32
C VAL A 42 -17.44 -9.41 -7.12
N ASP A 43 -17.84 -10.64 -7.41
CA ASP A 43 -19.12 -10.95 -8.02
C ASP A 43 -20.29 -10.88 -7.01
N GLY A 44 -21.50 -11.17 -7.46
CA GLY A 44 -22.71 -11.13 -6.64
C GLY A 44 -22.77 -12.16 -5.49
N VAL A 45 -21.82 -13.11 -5.45
CA VAL A 45 -21.68 -14.10 -4.38
C VAL A 45 -20.40 -13.90 -3.55
N GLY A 46 -19.71 -12.79 -3.76
CA GLY A 46 -18.52 -12.40 -2.98
C GLY A 46 -17.22 -13.05 -3.43
N ARG A 47 -17.16 -13.69 -4.60
CA ARG A 47 -15.91 -14.25 -5.14
C ARG A 47 -15.13 -13.17 -5.86
N VAL A 48 -13.82 -13.19 -5.70
CA VAL A 48 -12.93 -12.27 -6.40
C VAL A 48 -12.99 -12.54 -7.91
N LYS A 49 -13.28 -11.48 -8.67
CA LYS A 49 -13.42 -11.51 -10.11
C LYS A 49 -12.24 -10.78 -10.78
N ASP A 50 -11.94 -9.57 -10.34
CA ASP A 50 -10.87 -8.75 -10.90
C ASP A 50 -9.93 -8.26 -9.79
N ILE A 51 -8.67 -8.13 -10.12
CA ILE A 51 -7.58 -7.63 -9.28
C ILE A 51 -7.13 -6.28 -9.82
N GLY A 52 -7.06 -5.27 -8.95
CA GLY A 52 -6.59 -3.95 -9.32
C GLY A 52 -5.08 -3.81 -9.07
N VAL A 53 -4.34 -3.43 -10.11
CA VAL A 53 -2.90 -3.15 -10.03
C VAL A 53 -2.65 -1.74 -10.57
N LEU A 54 -1.92 -0.94 -9.81
CA LEU A 54 -1.59 0.43 -10.18
C LEU A 54 -0.42 0.45 -11.17
N LEU A 55 -0.45 1.41 -12.09
CA LEU A 55 0.69 1.78 -12.92
C LEU A 55 1.26 3.11 -12.41
N ARG A 56 2.56 3.16 -12.18
CA ARG A 56 3.27 4.36 -11.73
C ARG A 56 4.53 4.58 -12.54
N ALA A 57 4.96 5.84 -12.64
CA ALA A 57 6.30 6.16 -13.13
C ALA A 57 7.28 6.19 -11.95
N THR A 58 8.42 5.55 -12.10
CA THR A 58 9.55 5.68 -11.15
C THR A 58 10.19 7.06 -11.28
N ALA A 59 11.08 7.41 -10.34
CA ALA A 59 11.85 8.65 -10.41
C ALA A 59 12.71 8.77 -11.69
N THR A 60 13.06 7.64 -12.31
CA THR A 60 13.81 7.57 -13.57
C THR A 60 12.91 7.59 -14.82
N GLY A 61 11.57 7.67 -14.63
CA GLY A 61 10.58 7.66 -15.72
C GLY A 61 10.23 6.28 -16.24
N GLN A 62 10.75 5.22 -15.65
CA GLN A 62 10.36 3.85 -15.98
C GLN A 62 8.97 3.56 -15.43
N MET A 63 8.14 2.84 -16.19
CA MET A 63 6.83 2.40 -15.74
C MET A 63 6.97 1.14 -14.89
N THR A 64 6.29 1.12 -13.75
CA THR A 64 6.26 -0.04 -12.85
C THR A 64 4.85 -0.29 -12.34
N ARG A 65 4.54 -1.55 -12.08
CA ARG A 65 3.27 -1.95 -11.46
C ARG A 65 3.44 -1.97 -9.94
N MET A 66 2.43 -1.44 -9.24
CA MET A 66 2.47 -1.26 -7.79
C MET A 66 1.15 -1.67 -7.16
N LEU A 67 1.21 -1.99 -5.87
CA LEU A 67 0.03 -2.09 -5.01
C LEU A 67 -0.27 -0.72 -4.38
N VAL A 68 -1.50 -0.53 -3.91
CA VAL A 68 -1.81 0.62 -3.04
C VAL A 68 -0.95 0.49 -1.80
N SER A 69 -0.20 1.52 -1.47
CA SER A 69 0.77 1.46 -0.36
C SER A 69 0.98 2.82 0.28
N GLY A 70 1.25 2.82 1.57
CA GLY A 70 1.67 4.02 2.25
C GLY A 70 1.87 3.87 3.75
N ARG A 71 2.54 4.85 4.31
CA ARG A 71 2.90 4.91 5.73
C ARG A 71 1.66 5.12 6.61
N VAL A 72 1.61 4.39 7.72
CA VAL A 72 0.68 4.68 8.83
C VAL A 72 1.20 5.88 9.61
N MET A 73 0.35 6.85 9.87
CA MET A 73 0.73 8.04 10.63
C MET A 73 0.57 7.83 12.13
N TYR A 74 1.28 8.61 12.91
CA TYR A 74 1.12 8.61 14.36
C TYR A 74 -0.33 8.96 14.75
N GLY A 75 -0.93 8.15 15.62
CA GLY A 75 -2.32 8.33 16.05
C GLY A 75 -3.38 7.87 15.05
N GLU A 76 -2.99 7.35 13.90
CA GLU A 76 -3.89 6.84 12.86
C GLU A 76 -4.18 5.36 13.07
N THR A 77 -5.42 4.94 12.91
CA THR A 77 -5.75 3.50 12.89
C THR A 77 -5.33 2.87 11.56
N LEU A 78 -5.09 1.55 11.56
CA LEU A 78 -4.79 0.82 10.31
C LEU A 78 -5.92 0.95 9.28
N ARG A 79 -7.17 1.00 9.74
CA ARG A 79 -8.34 1.18 8.89
C ARG A 79 -8.33 2.57 8.23
N ASP A 80 -8.01 3.61 8.97
CA ASP A 80 -7.97 4.99 8.46
C ASP A 80 -6.80 5.17 7.49
N ALA A 81 -5.64 4.57 7.78
CA ALA A 81 -4.50 4.54 6.88
C ALA A 81 -4.84 3.85 5.56
N LEU A 82 -5.49 2.67 5.60
CA LEU A 82 -5.95 1.96 4.41
C LEU A 82 -6.92 2.81 3.60
N PHE A 83 -7.93 3.40 4.26
CA PHE A 83 -8.90 4.25 3.60
C PHE A 83 -8.24 5.43 2.90
N ARG A 84 -7.37 6.15 3.60
CA ARG A 84 -6.64 7.31 3.08
C ARG A 84 -5.77 6.96 1.86
N HIS A 85 -5.06 5.83 1.90
CA HIS A 85 -4.22 5.41 0.78
C HIS A 85 -5.03 4.88 -0.40
N LEU A 86 -6.12 4.16 -0.14
CA LEU A 86 -7.05 3.72 -1.20
C LEU A 86 -7.72 4.92 -1.88
N GLU A 87 -8.21 5.90 -1.11
CA GLU A 87 -8.79 7.13 -1.67
C GLU A 87 -7.77 7.91 -2.48
N LYS A 88 -6.53 8.07 -1.96
CA LYS A 88 -5.44 8.77 -2.65
C LYS A 88 -5.12 8.12 -4.00
N ASP A 89 -5.00 6.79 -4.04
CA ASP A 89 -4.52 6.06 -5.21
C ASP A 89 -5.64 5.66 -6.17
N LEU A 90 -6.87 5.50 -5.71
CA LEU A 90 -8.01 5.08 -6.52
C LEU A 90 -9.02 6.20 -6.82
N GLY A 91 -8.90 7.33 -6.12
CA GLY A 91 -9.80 8.47 -6.25
C GLY A 91 -11.02 8.41 -5.31
N PRO A 92 -11.71 9.57 -5.13
CA PRO A 92 -12.75 9.75 -4.13
C PRO A 92 -14.05 9.01 -4.44
N MET A 93 -14.22 8.49 -5.66
CA MET A 93 -15.40 7.71 -6.06
C MET A 93 -15.16 6.19 -5.96
N ALA A 94 -14.01 5.78 -5.48
CA ALA A 94 -13.74 4.40 -5.09
C ALA A 94 -14.24 4.17 -3.66
N PHE A 95 -15.03 3.14 -3.46
CA PHE A 95 -15.65 2.82 -2.16
C PHE A 95 -15.08 1.51 -1.62
N PRO A 96 -13.99 1.55 -0.83
CA PRO A 96 -13.40 0.38 -0.22
C PRO A 96 -14.31 -0.18 0.87
N GLN A 97 -14.50 -1.50 0.88
CA GLN A 97 -15.28 -2.23 1.86
C GLN A 97 -14.36 -2.70 3.01
N LEU A 98 -14.11 -1.81 3.96
CA LEU A 98 -13.23 -2.08 5.10
C LEU A 98 -14.03 -2.41 6.35
N PRO A 99 -13.77 -3.56 7.01
CA PRO A 99 -14.35 -3.85 8.32
C PRO A 99 -13.80 -2.87 9.38
N ALA A 100 -14.44 -2.83 10.55
CA ALA A 100 -13.99 -1.97 11.67
C ALA A 100 -12.56 -2.31 12.10
N SER A 101 -12.20 -3.60 12.09
CA SER A 101 -10.85 -4.10 12.38
C SER A 101 -10.37 -4.96 11.21
N PRO A 102 -9.65 -4.37 10.24
CA PRO A 102 -9.12 -5.13 9.12
C PRO A 102 -8.01 -6.08 9.58
N THR A 103 -8.02 -7.31 9.05
CA THR A 103 -6.99 -8.31 9.34
C THR A 103 -6.08 -8.46 8.13
N PRO A 104 -4.76 -8.30 8.26
CA PRO A 104 -3.84 -8.51 7.16
C PRO A 104 -3.76 -9.99 6.77
N PHE A 105 -3.63 -10.27 5.48
CA PHE A 105 -3.34 -11.63 5.01
C PHE A 105 -1.86 -11.97 5.12
N SER A 106 -0.99 -10.96 5.16
CA SER A 106 0.46 -11.11 5.27
C SER A 106 1.13 -9.91 5.92
N VAL A 107 2.35 -10.14 6.41
CA VAL A 107 3.28 -9.10 6.83
C VAL A 107 4.51 -9.20 5.92
N ALA A 108 4.87 -8.08 5.27
CA ALA A 108 6.05 -7.97 4.42
C ALA A 108 7.10 -7.07 5.09
N GLU A 109 8.31 -7.58 5.27
CA GLU A 109 9.42 -6.81 5.82
C GLU A 109 10.36 -6.38 4.69
N TYR A 110 10.36 -5.10 4.37
CA TYR A 110 11.19 -4.49 3.34
C TYR A 110 12.51 -4.00 3.93
N PHE A 111 13.62 -4.45 3.40
CA PHE A 111 14.95 -4.01 3.81
C PHE A 111 15.64 -3.17 2.73
N PRO A 112 16.52 -2.20 3.10
CA PRO A 112 17.28 -1.40 2.15
C PRO A 112 18.45 -2.16 1.49
N PHE A 113 18.58 -3.45 1.76
CA PHE A 113 19.63 -4.32 1.21
C PHE A 113 19.05 -5.71 0.96
N PRO A 114 19.53 -6.43 -0.07
CA PRO A 114 19.02 -7.77 -0.39
C PRO A 114 19.48 -8.83 0.62
N GLY A 115 18.74 -9.93 0.69
CA GLY A 115 19.11 -11.14 1.43
C GLY A 115 18.54 -11.26 2.84
N ALA A 116 18.03 -10.20 3.44
CA ALA A 116 17.37 -10.27 4.75
C ALA A 116 15.90 -10.74 4.63
N SER A 117 15.26 -10.45 3.51
CA SER A 117 13.87 -10.78 3.19
C SER A 117 13.74 -10.90 1.67
N PRO A 118 12.68 -11.54 1.14
CA PRO A 118 12.34 -11.46 -0.28
C PRO A 118 11.87 -10.07 -0.71
N PHE A 119 11.58 -9.18 0.26
CA PHE A 119 11.09 -7.82 -0.01
C PHE A 119 12.20 -6.79 0.19
N THR A 120 12.33 -5.85 -0.76
CA THR A 120 13.34 -4.79 -0.73
C THR A 120 12.74 -3.40 -0.98
N ASP A 121 13.20 -2.40 -0.26
CA ASP A 121 12.98 -0.98 -0.52
C ASP A 121 14.27 -0.23 -0.18
N GLU A 122 15.03 0.17 -1.19
CA GLU A 122 16.36 0.82 -1.03
C GLU A 122 16.33 2.09 -0.17
N ARG A 123 15.15 2.68 0.02
CA ARG A 123 14.98 3.93 0.77
C ARG A 123 14.90 3.71 2.28
N GLN A 124 14.49 2.49 2.76
CA GLN A 124 14.09 2.33 4.16
C GLN A 124 13.92 0.87 4.59
N HIS A 125 14.02 0.63 5.90
CA HIS A 125 13.45 -0.54 6.53
C HIS A 125 11.95 -0.26 6.80
N ALA A 126 11.06 -1.09 6.28
CA ALA A 126 9.62 -0.97 6.52
C ALA A 126 8.99 -2.32 6.87
N VAL A 127 8.00 -2.28 7.76
CA VAL A 127 7.12 -3.42 8.04
C VAL A 127 5.74 -3.05 7.48
N SER A 128 5.30 -3.80 6.50
CA SER A 128 4.03 -3.55 5.81
C SER A 128 3.01 -4.63 6.15
N LEU A 129 1.83 -4.18 6.57
CA LEU A 129 0.66 -5.03 6.76
C LEU A 129 -0.14 -5.05 5.45
N ALA A 130 -0.32 -6.23 4.86
CA ALA A 130 -0.91 -6.39 3.54
C ALA A 130 -2.35 -6.91 3.62
N TYR A 131 -3.24 -6.28 2.84
CA TYR A 131 -4.69 -6.52 2.86
C TYR A 131 -5.23 -6.77 1.46
N VAL A 132 -6.23 -7.64 1.34
CA VAL A 132 -7.12 -7.69 0.18
C VAL A 132 -8.36 -6.87 0.51
N VAL A 133 -8.69 -5.90 -0.35
CA VAL A 133 -9.78 -4.95 -0.09
C VAL A 133 -10.76 -4.94 -1.26
N PRO A 134 -12.01 -5.41 -1.05
CA PRO A 134 -13.05 -5.24 -2.04
C PRO A 134 -13.36 -3.75 -2.24
N VAL A 135 -13.43 -3.32 -3.51
CA VAL A 135 -13.68 -1.92 -3.88
C VAL A 135 -14.82 -1.87 -4.88
N THR A 136 -15.80 -1.02 -4.62
CA THR A 136 -16.87 -0.67 -5.55
C THR A 136 -16.72 0.77 -6.06
N GLY A 137 -17.62 1.19 -6.93
CA GLY A 137 -17.55 2.55 -7.50
C GLY A 137 -16.55 2.70 -8.63
N THR A 138 -16.32 3.94 -9.03
CA THR A 138 -15.43 4.31 -10.13
C THR A 138 -14.05 4.65 -9.58
N CYS A 139 -13.03 3.98 -10.09
CA CYS A 139 -11.64 4.29 -9.78
C CYS A 139 -11.07 5.25 -10.83
N ASP A 140 -10.61 6.39 -10.36
CA ASP A 140 -9.97 7.44 -11.14
C ASP A 140 -8.66 7.83 -10.41
N PRO A 141 -7.55 7.11 -10.67
CA PRO A 141 -6.27 7.33 -10.03
C PRO A 141 -5.82 8.77 -10.13
N ARG A 142 -5.19 9.26 -9.06
CA ARG A 142 -4.71 10.64 -8.93
C ARG A 142 -3.30 10.65 -8.36
N GLN A 143 -2.68 11.82 -8.39
CA GLN A 143 -1.33 12.05 -7.87
C GLN A 143 -0.28 11.16 -8.57
N ASP A 144 0.32 10.22 -7.83
CA ASP A 144 1.44 9.40 -8.32
C ASP A 144 0.98 8.19 -9.15
N ALA A 145 -0.27 7.75 -8.99
CA ALA A 145 -0.83 6.64 -9.77
C ALA A 145 -1.38 7.17 -11.10
N LEU A 146 -0.86 6.66 -12.21
CA LEU A 146 -1.27 7.06 -13.56
C LEU A 146 -2.54 6.34 -13.99
N GLU A 147 -2.66 5.07 -13.61
CA GLU A 147 -3.74 4.19 -14.02
C GLU A 147 -3.93 3.07 -12.99
N ILE A 148 -5.15 2.55 -12.90
CA ILE A 148 -5.43 1.23 -12.32
C ILE A 148 -5.88 0.28 -13.42
N THR A 149 -5.19 -0.83 -13.56
CA THR A 149 -5.57 -1.90 -14.46
C THR A 149 -6.32 -2.96 -13.68
N TRP A 150 -7.54 -3.28 -14.09
CA TRP A 150 -8.33 -4.39 -13.57
C TRP A 150 -8.10 -5.61 -14.45
N MET A 151 -7.64 -6.71 -13.87
CA MET A 151 -7.26 -7.92 -14.58
C MET A 151 -7.79 -9.16 -13.84
N THR A 152 -7.95 -10.26 -14.56
CA THR A 152 -8.33 -11.54 -13.95
C THR A 152 -7.22 -12.04 -13.01
N PRO A 153 -7.53 -12.96 -12.07
CA PRO A 153 -6.51 -13.57 -11.22
C PRO A 153 -5.37 -14.23 -12.00
N GLU A 154 -5.69 -14.88 -13.14
CA GLU A 154 -4.70 -15.52 -14.03
C GLU A 154 -3.75 -14.48 -14.65
N GLU A 155 -4.29 -13.38 -15.14
CA GLU A 155 -3.48 -12.27 -15.68
C GLU A 155 -2.62 -11.64 -14.59
N ALA A 156 -3.18 -11.40 -13.40
CA ALA A 156 -2.46 -10.83 -12.25
C ALA A 156 -1.31 -11.73 -11.77
N ALA A 157 -1.44 -13.06 -11.90
CA ALA A 157 -0.42 -14.04 -11.55
C ALA A 157 0.61 -14.30 -12.67
N SER A 158 0.48 -13.64 -13.83
CA SER A 158 1.35 -13.88 -14.98
C SER A 158 2.78 -13.39 -14.75
N ASP A 159 3.73 -14.00 -15.46
CA ASP A 159 5.13 -13.58 -15.43
C ASP A 159 5.31 -12.16 -16.00
N ALA A 160 4.45 -11.74 -16.93
CA ALA A 160 4.48 -10.40 -17.48
C ALA A 160 4.17 -9.35 -16.40
N VAL A 161 3.17 -9.58 -15.54
CA VAL A 161 2.85 -8.69 -14.42
C VAL A 161 3.96 -8.73 -13.37
N SER A 162 4.49 -9.91 -13.04
CA SER A 162 5.59 -10.07 -12.10
C SER A 162 6.84 -9.30 -12.54
N ALA A 163 7.19 -9.35 -13.82
CA ALA A 163 8.36 -8.66 -14.37
C ALA A 163 8.28 -7.13 -14.27
N ASP A 164 7.07 -6.57 -14.22
CA ASP A 164 6.82 -5.13 -14.09
C ASP A 164 6.75 -4.67 -12.62
N MET A 165 6.86 -5.61 -11.64
CA MET A 165 6.78 -5.32 -10.22
C MET A 165 8.17 -5.35 -9.58
N GLU A 166 8.44 -4.39 -8.71
CA GLU A 166 9.71 -4.27 -8.00
C GLU A 166 9.57 -4.58 -6.51
N GLY A 167 10.70 -4.92 -5.88
CA GLY A 167 10.83 -5.05 -4.44
C GLY A 167 10.08 -6.25 -3.84
N GLY A 168 9.77 -7.28 -4.63
CA GLY A 168 9.07 -8.50 -4.16
C GLY A 168 7.54 -8.35 -4.11
N ARG A 169 6.98 -7.27 -4.65
CA ARG A 169 5.52 -7.05 -4.63
C ARG A 169 4.75 -8.05 -5.49
N ASP A 170 5.39 -8.67 -6.47
CA ASP A 170 4.84 -9.79 -7.22
C ASP A 170 4.58 -11.00 -6.30
N ALA A 171 5.51 -11.32 -5.40
CA ALA A 171 5.33 -12.37 -4.41
C ALA A 171 4.19 -12.02 -3.43
N LEU A 172 4.08 -10.74 -3.03
CA LEU A 172 2.99 -10.28 -2.17
C LEU A 172 1.63 -10.36 -2.88
N LEU A 173 1.56 -10.00 -4.17
CA LEU A 173 0.36 -10.15 -4.99
C LEU A 173 -0.06 -11.63 -5.11
N ARG A 174 0.88 -12.54 -5.37
CA ARG A 174 0.61 -13.99 -5.40
C ARG A 174 0.10 -14.50 -4.05
N ALA A 175 0.68 -14.03 -2.94
CA ALA A 175 0.18 -14.37 -1.60
C ALA A 175 -1.25 -13.85 -1.36
N ALA A 176 -1.60 -12.67 -1.89
CA ALA A 176 -2.96 -12.15 -1.84
C ALA A 176 -3.93 -13.06 -2.61
N LEU A 177 -3.59 -13.46 -3.84
CA LEU A 177 -4.39 -14.36 -4.66
C LEU A 177 -4.61 -15.71 -3.96
N ALA A 178 -3.56 -16.28 -3.37
CA ALA A 178 -3.64 -17.50 -2.59
C ALA A 178 -4.56 -17.36 -1.38
N SER A 179 -4.50 -16.22 -0.67
CA SER A 179 -5.30 -15.98 0.54
C SER A 179 -6.80 -15.91 0.27
N VAL A 180 -7.20 -15.56 -0.95
CA VAL A 180 -8.61 -15.50 -1.38
C VAL A 180 -9.02 -16.68 -2.26
N GLY A 181 -8.13 -17.68 -2.41
CA GLY A 181 -8.43 -18.95 -3.10
C GLY A 181 -8.57 -18.84 -4.62
N VAL A 182 -7.92 -17.85 -5.25
CA VAL A 182 -7.97 -17.63 -6.71
C VAL A 182 -6.58 -17.67 -7.36
N LEU A 183 -5.57 -18.18 -6.68
CA LEU A 183 -4.27 -18.48 -7.30
C LEU A 183 -4.46 -19.64 -8.27
N PRO A 184 -4.12 -19.47 -9.56
CA PRO A 184 -4.23 -20.52 -10.55
C PRO A 184 -3.23 -21.66 -10.35
#